data_fd33287e9d4bf1911cf6997ab7cb70c4
#
_entry.id   fd33287e9d4bf1911cf6997ab7cb70c4
#
_cell.length_a   1.000
_cell.length_b   1.000
_cell.length_c   1.000
_cell.angle_alpha   90.00
_cell.angle_beta   90.00
_cell.angle_gamma   90.00
#
_symmetry.space_group_name_H-M   'P 1'
#
loop_
_entity.id
_entity.type
_entity.pdbx_description
1 polymer ?
#
loop_
_entity_poly.entity_id
_entity_poly.type
_entity_poly.pdbx_seq_one_letter_code
_entity_poly.pdbx_strand_id
1 'polypeptide(L)'
;MWQRVSSCRRGAAAVEFALLMPIFVLFLLGFADLGVAVFNKMELMSATRAGAQLALLDSTETTAIRQAVVDSSTTGLTLDDVTADQSCKCADGTDITCGDTCGDGSDNRIFMTIFASQDVTLNFISTTVNVDGSATIRIQ
;
A
#
# COMPACT_ATOMS: atom_id res chain seq x y z
N MET A 1 26.45 52.41 -41.56
CA MET A 1 26.46 52.30 -40.10
C MET A 1 25.91 50.94 -39.74
N TRP A 2 26.79 49.93 -39.62
CA TRP A 2 26.40 48.53 -39.39
C TRP A 2 26.46 48.31 -37.87
N GLN A 3 25.29 48.16 -37.24
CA GLN A 3 25.22 47.77 -35.84
C GLN A 3 25.68 46.34 -35.71
N ARG A 4 26.73 46.07 -34.94
CA ARG A 4 27.13 44.74 -34.50
C ARG A 4 26.03 44.21 -33.60
N VAL A 5 25.28 43.25 -34.09
CA VAL A 5 24.40 42.42 -33.26
C VAL A 5 25.32 41.60 -32.38
N SER A 6 25.51 42.03 -31.14
CA SER A 6 26.22 41.29 -30.11
C SER A 6 25.48 39.96 -29.92
N SER A 7 26.11 38.87 -30.29
CA SER A 7 25.60 37.50 -30.11
C SER A 7 25.35 37.28 -28.59
N CYS A 8 24.12 37.50 -28.14
CA CYS A 8 23.70 37.25 -26.79
C CYS A 8 23.58 35.72 -26.56
N ARG A 9 24.70 35.06 -26.22
CA ARG A 9 24.73 33.65 -25.81
C ARG A 9 23.80 33.34 -24.63
N ARG A 10 23.42 34.36 -23.84
CA ARG A 10 22.45 34.21 -22.74
C ARG A 10 21.03 33.89 -23.18
N GLY A 11 20.64 34.23 -24.41
CA GLY A 11 19.31 33.86 -24.94
C GLY A 11 19.21 32.42 -25.42
N ALA A 12 20.30 31.82 -25.89
CA ALA A 12 20.30 30.46 -26.37
C ALA A 12 19.96 29.44 -25.24
N ALA A 13 20.57 29.58 -24.06
CA ALA A 13 20.29 28.75 -22.91
C ALA A 13 18.83 28.84 -22.43
N ALA A 14 18.22 30.03 -22.52
CA ALA A 14 16.81 30.20 -22.17
C ALA A 14 15.86 29.46 -23.14
N VAL A 15 16.20 29.46 -24.43
CA VAL A 15 15.42 28.70 -25.43
C VAL A 15 15.57 27.19 -25.24
N GLU A 16 16.79 26.71 -24.98
CA GLU A 16 17.03 25.30 -24.69
C GLU A 16 16.25 24.84 -23.45
N PHE A 17 16.28 25.63 -22.37
CA PHE A 17 15.52 25.35 -21.17
C PHE A 17 14.01 25.36 -21.43
N ALA A 18 13.49 26.31 -22.21
CA ALA A 18 12.08 26.40 -22.54
C ALA A 18 11.58 25.18 -23.34
N LEU A 19 12.44 24.58 -24.18
CA LEU A 19 12.11 23.36 -24.92
C LEU A 19 12.11 22.09 -24.03
N LEU A 20 12.95 22.05 -23.00
CA LEU A 20 13.01 20.93 -22.07
C LEU A 20 11.94 21.01 -20.97
N MET A 21 11.43 22.20 -20.66
CA MET A 21 10.46 22.42 -19.60
C MET A 21 9.20 21.53 -19.71
N PRO A 22 8.55 21.41 -20.88
CA PRO A 22 7.36 20.58 -20.99
C PRO A 22 7.62 19.11 -20.62
N ILE A 23 8.76 18.57 -21.04
CA ILE A 23 9.17 17.19 -20.73
C ILE A 23 9.41 17.06 -19.23
N PHE A 24 10.11 18.01 -18.63
CA PHE A 24 10.37 18.01 -17.19
C PHE A 24 9.09 18.08 -16.35
N VAL A 25 8.13 18.91 -16.77
CA VAL A 25 6.82 19.00 -16.10
C VAL A 25 6.08 17.67 -16.17
N LEU A 26 6.06 16.99 -17.32
CA LEU A 26 5.43 15.67 -17.45
C LEU A 26 6.06 14.63 -16.52
N PHE A 27 7.39 14.64 -16.36
CA PHE A 27 8.07 13.78 -15.38
C PHE A 27 7.64 14.10 -13.95
N LEU A 28 7.57 15.37 -13.57
CA LEU A 28 7.16 15.77 -12.23
C LEU A 28 5.73 15.31 -11.92
N LEU A 29 4.81 15.43 -12.88
CA LEU A 29 3.43 14.99 -12.75
C LEU A 29 3.35 13.45 -12.57
N GLY A 30 4.12 12.69 -13.35
CA GLY A 30 4.20 11.24 -13.20
C GLY A 30 4.78 10.81 -11.84
N PHE A 31 5.79 11.51 -11.34
CA PHE A 31 6.33 11.26 -10.00
C PHE A 31 5.33 11.59 -8.89
N ALA A 32 4.53 12.65 -9.06
CA ALA A 32 3.49 12.99 -8.09
C ALA A 32 2.44 11.88 -7.98
N ASP A 33 1.94 11.34 -9.09
CA ASP A 33 0.99 10.23 -9.10
C ASP A 33 1.56 8.97 -8.46
N LEU A 34 2.81 8.63 -8.79
CA LEU A 34 3.50 7.49 -8.16
C LEU A 34 3.63 7.70 -6.65
N GLY A 35 3.95 8.92 -6.22
CA GLY A 35 4.03 9.28 -4.81
C GLY A 35 2.72 9.04 -4.07
N VAL A 36 1.59 9.40 -4.67
CA VAL A 36 0.26 9.14 -4.10
C VAL A 36 0.00 7.64 -3.95
N ALA A 37 0.29 6.82 -4.98
CA ALA A 37 0.08 5.38 -4.92
C ALA A 37 0.94 4.72 -3.82
N VAL A 38 2.23 5.10 -3.72
CA VAL A 38 3.14 4.59 -2.69
C VAL A 38 2.70 5.02 -1.30
N PHE A 39 2.27 6.26 -1.11
CA PHE A 39 1.77 6.76 0.16
C PHE A 39 0.55 5.96 0.64
N ASN A 40 -0.45 5.76 -0.23
CA ASN A 40 -1.62 4.96 0.11
C ASN A 40 -1.23 3.50 0.46
N LYS A 41 -0.31 2.90 -0.28
CA LYS A 41 0.19 1.56 0.04
C LYS A 41 0.84 1.49 1.43
N MET A 42 1.67 2.46 1.78
CA MET A 42 2.31 2.52 3.10
C MET A 42 1.28 2.70 4.21
N GLU A 43 0.24 3.48 3.97
CA GLU A 43 -0.85 3.70 4.90
C GLU A 43 -1.65 2.42 5.14
N LEU A 44 -2.03 1.69 4.08
CA LEU A 44 -2.70 0.39 4.21
C LEU A 44 -1.86 -0.61 5.00
N MET A 45 -0.55 -0.67 4.73
CA MET A 45 0.36 -1.52 5.51
C MET A 45 0.44 -1.12 6.98
N SER A 46 0.35 0.16 7.29
CA SER A 46 0.31 0.64 8.68
C SER A 46 -1.01 0.28 9.35
N ALA A 47 -2.13 0.47 8.65
CA ALA A 47 -3.46 0.15 9.13
C ALA A 47 -3.64 -1.36 9.41
N THR A 48 -3.18 -2.22 8.51
CA THR A 48 -3.23 -3.69 8.72
C THR A 48 -2.40 -4.13 9.92
N ARG A 49 -1.29 -3.45 10.23
CA ARG A 49 -0.51 -3.70 11.46
C ARG A 49 -1.25 -3.29 12.72
N ALA A 50 -2.05 -2.22 12.69
CA ALA A 50 -2.89 -1.85 13.83
C ALA A 50 -3.95 -2.92 14.11
N GLY A 51 -4.61 -3.46 13.07
CA GLY A 51 -5.50 -4.61 13.19
C GLY A 51 -4.78 -5.85 13.75
N ALA A 52 -3.54 -6.11 13.29
CA ALA A 52 -2.74 -7.22 13.79
C ALA A 52 -2.42 -7.11 15.29
N GLN A 53 -2.17 -5.91 15.80
CA GLN A 53 -1.97 -5.67 17.22
C GLN A 53 -3.22 -5.98 18.04
N LEU A 54 -4.41 -5.63 17.54
CA LEU A 54 -5.67 -5.99 18.21
C LEU A 54 -5.89 -7.49 18.17
N ALA A 55 -5.59 -8.17 17.07
CA ALA A 55 -5.72 -9.62 16.94
C ALA A 55 -4.82 -10.41 17.91
N LEU A 56 -3.73 -9.83 18.39
CA LEU A 56 -2.89 -10.40 19.46
C LEU A 56 -3.58 -10.36 20.82
N LEU A 57 -4.50 -9.42 21.03
CA LEU A 57 -5.25 -9.28 22.27
C LEU A 57 -6.52 -10.13 22.24
N ASP A 58 -7.24 -10.11 21.14
CA ASP A 58 -8.44 -10.90 20.92
C ASP A 58 -8.52 -11.30 19.44
N SER A 59 -8.25 -12.56 19.16
CA SER A 59 -8.26 -13.12 17.81
C SER A 59 -9.63 -13.63 17.37
N THR A 60 -10.63 -13.64 18.25
CA THR A 60 -11.96 -14.19 17.96
C THR A 60 -12.89 -13.15 17.33
N GLU A 61 -12.69 -11.89 17.64
CA GLU A 61 -13.51 -10.77 17.21
C GLU A 61 -13.03 -10.17 15.87
N THR A 62 -13.17 -10.94 14.78
CA THR A 62 -12.71 -10.51 13.44
C THR A 62 -13.31 -9.19 12.99
N THR A 63 -14.54 -8.87 13.37
CA THR A 63 -15.20 -7.60 13.05
C THR A 63 -14.51 -6.43 13.76
N ALA A 64 -14.13 -6.59 15.03
CA ALA A 64 -13.40 -5.57 15.77
C ALA A 64 -11.99 -5.34 15.17
N ILE A 65 -11.32 -6.42 14.72
CA ILE A 65 -10.03 -6.35 14.04
C ILE A 65 -10.15 -5.56 12.74
N ARG A 66 -11.13 -5.86 11.90
CA ARG A 66 -11.40 -5.12 10.66
C ARG A 66 -11.73 -3.66 10.93
N GLN A 67 -12.55 -3.39 11.95
CA GLN A 67 -12.88 -2.01 12.34
C GLN A 67 -11.63 -1.24 12.79
N ALA A 68 -10.72 -1.85 13.53
CA ALA A 68 -9.47 -1.21 13.94
C ALA A 68 -8.58 -0.83 12.74
N VAL A 69 -8.60 -1.63 11.66
CA VAL A 69 -7.92 -1.28 10.40
C VAL A 69 -8.57 -0.05 9.78
N VAL A 70 -9.90 -0.04 9.66
CA VAL A 70 -10.65 1.09 9.10
C VAL A 70 -10.41 2.37 9.89
N ASP A 71 -10.51 2.31 11.23
CA ASP A 71 -10.35 3.48 12.12
C ASP A 71 -8.91 4.03 12.13
N SER A 72 -7.92 3.19 11.82
CA SER A 72 -6.51 3.60 11.75
C SER A 72 -6.09 4.12 10.38
N SER A 73 -6.97 4.03 9.37
CA SER A 73 -6.74 4.52 8.02
C SER A 73 -7.38 5.89 7.81
N THR A 74 -6.69 6.78 7.10
CA THR A 74 -7.22 8.09 6.67
C THR A 74 -7.69 8.07 5.21
N THR A 75 -7.51 6.95 4.50
CA THR A 75 -7.81 6.82 3.06
C THR A 75 -9.28 6.54 2.76
N GLY A 76 -10.15 6.44 3.79
CA GLY A 76 -11.57 6.18 3.60
C GLY A 76 -11.90 4.72 3.32
N LEU A 77 -11.11 3.78 3.89
CA LEU A 77 -11.41 2.35 3.86
C LEU A 77 -12.79 2.04 4.48
N THR A 78 -13.44 1.04 3.93
CA THR A 78 -14.66 0.46 4.47
C THR A 78 -14.40 -0.96 4.99
N LEU A 79 -15.34 -1.52 5.74
CA LEU A 79 -15.22 -2.89 6.22
C LEU A 79 -15.15 -3.91 5.08
N ASP A 80 -15.72 -3.60 3.91
CA ASP A 80 -15.70 -4.50 2.75
C ASP A 80 -14.32 -4.57 2.08
N ASP A 81 -13.50 -3.55 2.28
CA ASP A 81 -12.14 -3.49 1.75
C ASP A 81 -11.11 -4.24 2.62
N VAL A 82 -11.55 -4.74 3.79
CA VAL A 82 -10.68 -5.38 4.78
C VAL A 82 -11.15 -6.80 5.07
N THR A 83 -10.24 -7.78 5.01
CA THR A 83 -10.47 -9.15 5.49
C THR A 83 -9.55 -9.48 6.66
N ALA A 84 -10.02 -10.36 7.54
CA ALA A 84 -9.25 -10.90 8.66
C ALA A 84 -9.54 -12.38 8.76
N ASP A 85 -8.59 -13.21 8.30
CA ASP A 85 -8.77 -14.64 8.14
C ASP A 85 -7.78 -15.41 9.04
N GLN A 86 -8.31 -16.43 9.73
CA GLN A 86 -7.49 -17.38 10.48
C GLN A 86 -7.09 -18.54 9.60
N SER A 87 -5.83 -18.92 9.67
CA SER A 87 -5.29 -20.14 9.07
C SER A 87 -4.51 -20.95 10.09
N CYS A 88 -4.61 -22.25 10.01
CA CYS A 88 -3.93 -23.16 10.93
C CYS A 88 -2.96 -24.04 10.17
N LYS A 89 -1.74 -24.18 10.70
CA LYS A 89 -0.65 -24.95 10.09
C LYS A 89 0.01 -25.85 11.12
N CYS A 90 0.42 -27.02 10.69
CA CYS A 90 1.26 -27.92 11.46
C CYS A 90 2.72 -27.43 11.51
N ALA A 91 3.53 -28.08 12.36
CA ALA A 91 4.95 -27.73 12.50
C ALA A 91 5.75 -27.91 11.19
N ASP A 92 5.34 -28.85 10.35
CA ASP A 92 5.91 -29.15 9.03
C ASP A 92 5.45 -28.16 7.93
N GLY A 93 4.52 -27.24 8.25
CA GLY A 93 3.96 -26.26 7.32
C GLY A 93 2.70 -26.72 6.59
N THR A 94 2.20 -27.92 6.85
CA THR A 94 0.96 -28.41 6.24
C THR A 94 -0.24 -27.61 6.73
N ASP A 95 -1.08 -27.15 5.81
CA ASP A 95 -2.34 -26.46 6.14
C ASP A 95 -3.36 -27.46 6.68
N ILE A 96 -4.02 -27.11 7.78
CA ILE A 96 -5.07 -27.91 8.41
C ILE A 96 -6.26 -27.02 8.77
N THR A 97 -7.41 -27.65 9.01
CA THR A 97 -8.57 -26.96 9.58
C THR A 97 -8.28 -26.55 11.02
N CYS A 98 -8.60 -25.31 11.38
CA CYS A 98 -8.41 -24.84 12.75
C CYS A 98 -9.24 -25.69 13.73
N GLY A 99 -8.58 -26.26 14.74
CA GLY A 99 -9.18 -27.17 15.70
C GLY A 99 -8.83 -28.67 15.46
N ASP A 100 -8.30 -29.03 14.29
CA ASP A 100 -7.81 -30.36 14.02
C ASP A 100 -6.42 -30.58 14.64
N THR A 101 -6.06 -31.82 14.86
CA THR A 101 -4.73 -32.23 15.33
C THR A 101 -3.83 -32.58 14.16
N CYS A 102 -2.57 -32.22 14.25
CA CYS A 102 -1.57 -32.57 13.23
C CYS A 102 -1.35 -34.12 13.21
N GLY A 103 -1.06 -34.67 12.02
CA GLY A 103 -0.85 -36.10 11.83
C GLY A 103 0.34 -36.68 12.60
N ASP A 104 1.28 -35.83 13.01
CA ASP A 104 2.43 -36.15 13.86
C ASP A 104 2.15 -35.96 15.37
N GLY A 105 0.93 -35.57 15.74
CA GLY A 105 0.52 -35.31 17.13
C GLY A 105 1.06 -33.98 17.68
N SER A 106 1.66 -33.11 16.85
CA SER A 106 2.08 -31.79 17.27
C SER A 106 0.91 -30.82 17.37
N ASP A 107 1.11 -29.75 18.18
CA ASP A 107 0.12 -28.68 18.26
C ASP A 107 0.07 -27.88 16.96
N ASN A 108 -1.13 -27.46 16.60
CA ASN A 108 -1.34 -26.59 15.46
C ASN A 108 -0.90 -25.13 15.79
N ARG A 109 -0.36 -24.47 14.79
CA ARG A 109 0.00 -23.05 14.86
C ARG A 109 -1.09 -22.23 14.20
N ILE A 110 -1.63 -21.26 14.93
CA ILE A 110 -2.70 -20.40 14.44
C ILE A 110 -2.09 -19.09 13.94
N PHE A 111 -2.42 -18.75 12.71
CA PHE A 111 -2.03 -17.49 12.09
C PHE A 111 -3.28 -16.67 11.80
N MET A 112 -3.20 -15.36 12.03
CA MET A 112 -4.18 -14.39 11.57
C MET A 112 -3.55 -13.59 10.44
N THR A 113 -4.21 -13.60 9.28
CA THR A 113 -3.83 -12.76 8.12
C THR A 113 -4.87 -11.69 7.94
N ILE A 114 -4.44 -10.44 8.03
CA ILE A 114 -5.25 -9.27 7.81
C ILE A 114 -4.83 -8.68 6.48
N PHE A 115 -5.79 -8.46 5.59
CA PHE A 115 -5.57 -7.92 4.27
C PHE A 115 -6.51 -6.74 4.05
N ALA A 116 -5.99 -5.66 3.48
CA ALA A 116 -6.76 -4.51 3.06
C ALA A 116 -6.37 -4.13 1.63
N SER A 117 -7.34 -3.76 0.81
CA SER A 117 -7.11 -3.31 -0.55
C SER A 117 -7.97 -2.10 -0.87
N GLN A 118 -7.44 -1.20 -1.68
CA GLN A 118 -8.14 0.01 -2.11
C GLN A 118 -7.74 0.41 -3.52
N ASP A 119 -8.71 0.91 -4.26
CA ASP A 119 -8.48 1.49 -5.57
C ASP A 119 -8.14 2.98 -5.46
N VAL A 120 -6.96 3.35 -5.94
CA VAL A 120 -6.46 4.72 -5.93
C VAL A 120 -6.47 5.28 -7.34
N THR A 121 -7.21 6.37 -7.55
CA THR A 121 -7.25 7.06 -8.84
C THR A 121 -6.07 8.03 -8.93
N LEU A 122 -5.25 7.86 -9.94
CA LEU A 122 -4.13 8.75 -10.26
C LEU A 122 -4.66 9.94 -11.07
N ASN A 123 -4.29 11.15 -10.65
CA ASN A 123 -4.92 12.37 -11.17
C ASN A 123 -4.42 12.77 -12.56
N PHE A 124 -3.14 12.54 -12.86
CA PHE A 124 -2.52 12.98 -14.11
C PHE A 124 -2.55 11.92 -15.20
N ILE A 125 -2.37 10.66 -14.83
CA ILE A 125 -2.42 9.54 -15.78
C ILE A 125 -3.87 9.08 -15.99
N SER A 126 -4.81 9.56 -15.15
CA SER A 126 -6.26 9.21 -15.19
C SER A 126 -6.50 7.70 -15.21
N THR A 127 -5.72 6.96 -14.46
CA THR A 127 -5.84 5.51 -14.30
C THR A 127 -6.07 5.15 -12.84
N THR A 128 -6.76 4.05 -12.60
CA THR A 128 -6.98 3.51 -11.26
C THR A 128 -5.99 2.37 -11.02
N VAL A 129 -5.31 2.41 -9.89
CA VAL A 129 -4.36 1.38 -9.45
C VAL A 129 -4.86 0.80 -8.16
N ASN A 130 -4.96 -0.52 -8.10
CA ASN A 130 -5.25 -1.22 -6.86
C ASN A 130 -3.99 -1.26 -5.99
N VAL A 131 -4.10 -0.80 -4.75
CA VAL A 131 -3.06 -0.87 -3.74
C VAL A 131 -3.53 -1.74 -2.59
N ASP A 132 -2.62 -2.56 -2.08
CA ASP A 132 -2.90 -3.53 -1.04
C ASP A 132 -1.91 -3.44 0.12
N GLY A 133 -2.37 -3.83 1.29
CA GLY A 133 -1.56 -4.01 2.48
C GLY A 133 -1.93 -5.30 3.18
N SER A 134 -0.95 -6.00 3.72
CA SER A 134 -1.20 -7.23 4.49
C SER A 134 -0.30 -7.32 5.71
N ALA A 135 -0.83 -7.93 6.77
CA ALA A 135 -0.10 -8.28 7.97
C ALA A 135 -0.49 -9.69 8.40
N THR A 136 0.48 -10.56 8.59
CA THR A 136 0.27 -11.91 9.12
C THR A 136 0.99 -12.04 10.44
N ILE A 137 0.27 -12.48 11.46
CA ILE A 137 0.80 -12.72 12.80
C ILE A 137 0.50 -14.14 13.23
N ARG A 138 1.36 -14.72 14.04
CA ARG A 138 1.10 -15.97 14.76
C ARG A 138 0.45 -15.64 16.10
N ILE A 139 -0.68 -16.26 16.39
CA ILE A 139 -1.44 -16.04 17.63
C ILE A 139 -1.09 -17.09 18.66
N GLN A 140 -0.84 -18.32 18.20
CA GLN A 140 -0.51 -19.49 19.04
C GLN A 140 0.47 -20.40 18.31
#